data_cd221c0d699f6ee5faf8e225f80fd70f
#
_entry.id   cd221c0d699f6ee5faf8e225f80fd70f
#
_cell.length_a   1.000
_cell.length_b   1.000
_cell.length_c   1.000
_cell.angle_alpha   90.00
_cell.angle_beta   90.00
_cell.angle_gamma   90.00
#
_symmetry.space_group_name_H-M   'P 1'
#
loop_
_entity.id
_entity.type
_entity.pdbx_description
1 polymer ?
#
loop_
_entity_poly.entity_id
_entity_poly.type
_entity_poly.pdbx_seq_one_letter_code
_entity_poly.pdbx_strand_id
1 'polypeptide(L)'
;MEGISIIIPNYNKEKYIEKCVDSVLKQSYMPKEIIIVDDCSTDNSRRTIEKLAKKNETIKLIYPKTNGGVSKARNLGLQNASYDYVTFIDSDDFYINVDKLKNEMKQLKLLEEKGYQGLAYSTTVLVDEDGKVIPCRANRRRRKNEFMKGNRVLKTLISLSKQKRIP
;
A
#
# COMPACT_ATOMS: atom_id res chain seq x y z
N MET A 1 -17.73 -0.50 6.43
CA MET A 1 -17.97 -1.58 5.41
C MET A 1 -16.77 -2.50 5.38
N GLU A 2 -17.00 -3.78 5.51
CA GLU A 2 -15.92 -4.77 5.45
C GLU A 2 -15.32 -4.85 4.05
N GLY A 3 -14.04 -4.58 3.92
CA GLY A 3 -13.29 -4.56 2.67
C GLY A 3 -11.95 -3.88 2.86
N ILE A 4 -11.17 -3.72 1.80
CA ILE A 4 -9.84 -3.10 1.88
C ILE A 4 -9.67 -1.99 0.84
N SER A 5 -9.23 -0.82 1.29
CA SER A 5 -8.82 0.29 0.44
C SER A 5 -7.32 0.24 0.22
N ILE A 6 -6.89 0.09 -1.02
CA ILE A 6 -5.49 0.06 -1.41
C ILE A 6 -5.12 1.43 -1.97
N ILE A 7 -4.25 2.16 -1.29
CA ILE A 7 -3.84 3.51 -1.66
C ILE A 7 -2.49 3.47 -2.36
N ILE A 8 -2.44 4.04 -3.57
CA ILE A 8 -1.25 4.09 -4.43
C ILE A 8 -0.89 5.56 -4.67
N PRO A 9 0.06 6.14 -3.92
CA PRO A 9 0.60 7.44 -4.26
C PRO A 9 1.45 7.33 -5.52
N ASN A 10 1.21 8.19 -6.52
CA ASN A 10 1.94 8.19 -7.78
C ASN A 10 2.53 9.57 -8.08
N TYR A 11 3.80 9.60 -8.50
CA TYR A 11 4.44 10.77 -9.07
C TYR A 11 5.58 10.35 -10.00
N ASN A 12 5.40 10.58 -11.31
CA ASN A 12 6.40 10.27 -12.35
C ASN A 12 6.89 8.80 -12.31
N LYS A 13 5.96 7.84 -12.39
CA LYS A 13 6.23 6.40 -12.37
C LYS A 13 5.63 5.67 -13.58
N GLU A 14 5.64 6.28 -14.76
CA GLU A 14 5.03 5.71 -15.98
C GLU A 14 5.49 4.29 -16.30
N LYS A 15 6.77 3.95 -16.00
CA LYS A 15 7.35 2.63 -16.26
C LYS A 15 6.85 1.52 -15.32
N TYR A 16 6.34 1.88 -14.14
CA TYR A 16 6.09 0.95 -13.05
C TYR A 16 4.61 0.84 -12.68
N ILE A 17 3.85 1.94 -12.80
CA ILE A 17 2.49 2.05 -12.28
C ILE A 17 1.54 0.97 -12.84
N GLU A 18 1.67 0.58 -14.09
CA GLU A 18 0.84 -0.48 -14.69
C GLU A 18 1.08 -1.81 -14.00
N LYS A 19 2.36 -2.20 -13.80
CA LYS A 19 2.74 -3.43 -13.09
C LYS A 19 2.26 -3.42 -11.63
N CYS A 20 2.38 -2.27 -10.96
CA CYS A 20 1.86 -2.07 -9.61
C CYS A 20 0.36 -2.37 -9.55
N VAL A 21 -0.43 -1.66 -10.34
CA VAL A 21 -1.90 -1.78 -10.37
C VAL A 21 -2.35 -3.19 -10.74
N ASP A 22 -1.73 -3.80 -11.75
CA ASP A 22 -2.01 -5.19 -12.15
C ASP A 22 -1.78 -6.18 -11.02
N SER A 23 -0.73 -6.00 -10.22
CA SER A 23 -0.45 -6.86 -9.09
C SER A 23 -1.50 -6.75 -7.99
N VAL A 24 -2.08 -5.56 -7.81
CA VAL A 24 -3.18 -5.31 -6.87
C VAL A 24 -4.49 -5.88 -7.40
N LEU A 25 -4.79 -5.70 -8.69
CA LEU A 25 -6.00 -6.27 -9.32
C LEU A 25 -6.04 -7.80 -9.22
N LYS A 26 -4.88 -8.45 -9.34
CA LYS A 26 -4.73 -9.92 -9.24
C LYS A 26 -4.88 -10.47 -7.82
N GLN A 27 -4.97 -9.62 -6.79
CA GLN A 27 -5.15 -10.11 -5.41
C GLN A 27 -6.49 -10.83 -5.24
N SER A 28 -6.45 -12.00 -4.60
CA SER A 28 -7.62 -12.87 -4.41
C SER A 28 -8.63 -12.34 -3.38
N TYR A 29 -8.25 -11.37 -2.54
CA TYR A 29 -9.15 -10.80 -1.53
C TYR A 29 -10.16 -9.83 -2.14
N MET A 30 -11.44 -10.00 -1.77
CA MET A 30 -12.57 -9.14 -2.18
C MET A 30 -13.49 -8.91 -0.97
N PRO A 31 -14.19 -7.78 -0.84
CA PRO A 31 -14.17 -6.63 -1.74
C PRO A 31 -12.94 -5.74 -1.54
N LYS A 32 -12.52 -5.06 -2.61
CA LYS A 32 -11.42 -4.10 -2.58
C LYS A 32 -11.70 -2.89 -3.47
N GLU A 33 -11.15 -1.74 -3.11
CA GLU A 33 -11.03 -0.57 -3.97
C GLU A 33 -9.56 -0.16 -4.09
N ILE A 34 -9.20 0.45 -5.19
CA ILE A 34 -7.86 0.96 -5.48
C ILE A 34 -7.95 2.46 -5.64
N ILE A 35 -7.29 3.22 -4.79
CA ILE A 35 -7.27 4.67 -4.82
C ILE A 35 -5.90 5.11 -5.29
N ILE A 36 -5.81 5.60 -6.52
CA ILE A 36 -4.56 6.13 -7.08
C ILE A 36 -4.58 7.64 -6.94
N VAL A 37 -3.61 8.18 -6.22
CA VAL A 37 -3.43 9.63 -6.06
C VAL A 37 -2.25 10.06 -6.90
N ASP A 38 -2.51 10.70 -8.05
CA ASP A 38 -1.48 11.21 -8.93
C ASP A 38 -1.08 12.63 -8.54
N ASP A 39 0.04 12.75 -7.86
CA ASP A 39 0.55 13.98 -7.24
C ASP A 39 1.20 14.92 -8.27
N CYS A 40 0.44 15.30 -9.32
CA CYS A 40 0.86 16.17 -10.42
C CYS A 40 1.98 15.58 -11.28
N SER A 41 1.88 14.33 -11.72
CA SER A 41 2.85 13.74 -12.64
C SER A 41 2.96 14.54 -13.95
N THR A 42 4.19 14.64 -14.45
CA THR A 42 4.55 15.33 -15.69
C THR A 42 4.93 14.37 -16.82
N ASP A 43 5.05 13.06 -16.51
CA ASP A 43 5.27 11.97 -17.45
C ASP A 43 3.93 11.36 -17.95
N ASN A 44 3.97 10.20 -18.61
CA ASN A 44 2.76 9.52 -19.08
C ASN A 44 2.00 8.73 -18.01
N SER A 45 2.38 8.80 -16.71
CA SER A 45 1.71 8.10 -15.60
C SER A 45 0.21 8.36 -15.63
N ARG A 46 -0.20 9.64 -15.73
CA ARG A 46 -1.62 10.05 -15.76
C ARG A 46 -2.41 9.37 -16.86
N ARG A 47 -1.88 9.34 -18.07
CA ARG A 47 -2.53 8.67 -19.21
C ARG A 47 -2.68 7.17 -18.97
N THR A 48 -1.68 6.54 -18.35
CA THR A 48 -1.69 5.12 -18.03
C THR A 48 -2.75 4.79 -16.98
N ILE A 49 -2.79 5.52 -15.85
CA ILE A 49 -3.79 5.28 -14.79
C ILE A 49 -5.22 5.56 -15.24
N GLU A 50 -5.44 6.55 -16.11
CA GLU A 50 -6.75 6.82 -16.70
C GLU A 50 -7.24 5.66 -17.58
N LYS A 51 -6.34 5.04 -18.36
CA LYS A 51 -6.67 3.84 -19.15
C LYS A 51 -7.02 2.65 -18.26
N LEU A 52 -6.30 2.45 -17.15
CA LEU A 52 -6.55 1.37 -16.20
C LEU A 52 -7.90 1.57 -15.50
N ALA A 53 -8.21 2.78 -15.07
CA ALA A 53 -9.48 3.10 -14.41
C ALA A 53 -10.69 2.93 -15.33
N LYS A 54 -10.57 3.26 -16.63
CA LYS A 54 -11.63 3.02 -17.62
C LYS A 54 -11.99 1.54 -17.78
N LYS A 55 -11.05 0.64 -17.50
CA LYS A 55 -11.24 -0.82 -17.62
C LYS A 55 -11.66 -1.48 -16.31
N ASN A 56 -11.53 -0.78 -15.19
CA ASN A 56 -11.71 -1.36 -13.86
C ASN A 56 -12.42 -0.38 -12.94
N GLU A 57 -13.69 -0.58 -12.69
CA GLU A 57 -14.54 0.28 -11.86
C GLU A 57 -14.11 0.34 -10.38
N THR A 58 -13.28 -0.61 -9.94
CA THR A 58 -12.70 -0.61 -8.59
C THR A 58 -11.62 0.44 -8.39
N ILE A 59 -11.14 1.09 -9.47
CA ILE A 59 -10.09 2.10 -9.43
C ILE A 59 -10.72 3.49 -9.33
N LYS A 60 -10.38 4.21 -8.27
CA LYS A 60 -10.69 5.63 -8.08
C LYS A 60 -9.44 6.47 -8.32
N LEU A 61 -9.55 7.56 -9.06
CA LEU A 61 -8.46 8.47 -9.35
C LEU A 61 -8.64 9.78 -8.61
N ILE A 62 -7.56 10.28 -8.02
CA ILE A 62 -7.53 11.57 -7.32
C ILE A 62 -6.37 12.39 -7.86
N TYR A 63 -6.66 13.64 -8.20
CA TYR A 63 -5.71 14.61 -8.75
C TYR A 63 -5.66 15.86 -7.87
N PRO A 64 -4.70 16.00 -6.94
CA PRO A 64 -4.51 17.24 -6.21
C PRO A 64 -4.10 18.39 -7.16
N LYS A 65 -4.41 19.62 -6.77
CA LYS A 65 -4.09 20.81 -7.60
C LYS A 65 -2.59 21.13 -7.64
N THR A 66 -1.84 20.72 -6.64
CA THR A 66 -0.40 20.98 -6.51
C THR A 66 0.30 19.73 -5.99
N ASN A 67 1.55 19.54 -6.40
CA ASN A 67 2.39 18.48 -5.85
C ASN A 67 2.60 18.69 -4.35
N GLY A 68 2.21 17.74 -3.56
CA GLY A 68 2.26 17.77 -2.10
C GLY A 68 3.24 16.77 -1.48
N GLY A 69 3.79 15.90 -2.29
CA GLY A 69 4.67 14.81 -1.88
C GLY A 69 3.89 13.58 -1.36
N VAL A 70 4.60 12.49 -1.23
CA VAL A 70 4.05 11.15 -0.94
C VAL A 70 3.18 11.11 0.32
N SER A 71 3.54 11.85 1.38
CA SER A 71 2.77 11.88 2.62
C SER A 71 1.40 12.51 2.45
N LYS A 72 1.31 13.64 1.71
CA LYS A 72 0.04 14.29 1.40
C LYS A 72 -0.82 13.43 0.47
N ALA A 73 -0.20 12.81 -0.53
CA ALA A 73 -0.89 11.89 -1.42
C ALA A 73 -1.51 10.70 -0.66
N ARG A 74 -0.75 10.07 0.26
CA ARG A 74 -1.28 9.00 1.12
C ARG A 74 -2.43 9.48 2.01
N ASN A 75 -2.31 10.66 2.63
CA ASN A 75 -3.37 11.24 3.46
C ASN A 75 -4.64 11.53 2.64
N LEU A 76 -4.48 12.06 1.43
CA LEU A 76 -5.61 12.32 0.54
C LEU A 76 -6.30 11.02 0.12
N GLY A 77 -5.53 9.97 -0.18
CA GLY A 77 -6.06 8.64 -0.42
C GLY A 77 -6.83 8.10 0.78
N LEU A 78 -6.27 8.25 1.99
CA LEU A 78 -6.92 7.80 3.24
C LEU A 78 -8.26 8.51 3.50
N GLN A 79 -8.34 9.82 3.25
CA GLN A 79 -9.57 10.59 3.39
C GLN A 79 -10.68 10.14 2.43
N ASN A 80 -10.32 9.49 1.32
CA ASN A 80 -11.26 8.99 0.31
C ASN A 80 -11.46 7.48 0.37
N ALA A 81 -10.90 6.80 1.37
CA ALA A 81 -11.07 5.38 1.59
C ALA A 81 -12.50 5.08 2.08
N SER A 82 -13.14 4.05 1.48
CA SER A 82 -14.51 3.64 1.80
C SER A 82 -14.57 2.45 2.75
N TYR A 83 -13.48 1.69 2.87
CA TYR A 83 -13.40 0.49 3.71
C TYR A 83 -12.67 0.72 5.01
N ASP A 84 -12.95 -0.13 6.00
CA ASP A 84 -12.39 -0.04 7.36
C ASP A 84 -10.90 -0.43 7.41
N TYR A 85 -10.46 -1.27 6.48
CA TYR A 85 -9.06 -1.67 6.35
C TYR A 85 -8.38 -0.89 5.23
N VAL A 86 -7.17 -0.43 5.50
CA VAL A 86 -6.38 0.35 4.56
C VAL A 86 -4.98 -0.22 4.43
N THR A 87 -4.47 -0.29 3.20
CA THR A 87 -3.06 -0.59 2.93
C THR A 87 -2.48 0.40 1.93
N PHE A 88 -1.16 0.55 1.96
CA PHE A 88 -0.43 1.39 1.02
C PHE A 88 0.53 0.52 0.21
N ILE A 89 0.68 0.87 -1.06
CA ILE A 89 1.73 0.33 -1.93
C ILE A 89 2.28 1.47 -2.79
N ASP A 90 3.60 1.61 -2.84
CA ASP A 90 4.22 2.63 -3.67
C ASP A 90 4.13 2.23 -5.15
N SER A 91 3.98 3.21 -6.03
CA SER A 91 3.68 2.97 -7.46
C SER A 91 4.82 2.30 -8.25
N ASP A 92 6.01 2.17 -7.66
CA ASP A 92 7.15 1.40 -8.16
C ASP A 92 7.32 0.02 -7.51
N ASP A 93 6.43 -0.35 -6.58
CA ASP A 93 6.38 -1.67 -5.96
C ASP A 93 5.28 -2.55 -6.59
N PHE A 94 5.33 -3.86 -6.36
CA PHE A 94 4.28 -4.79 -6.77
C PHE A 94 4.17 -5.99 -5.84
N TYR A 95 2.96 -6.55 -5.75
CA TYR A 95 2.71 -7.76 -4.98
C TYR A 95 3.10 -9.00 -5.78
N ILE A 96 3.98 -9.83 -5.21
CA ILE A 96 4.41 -11.11 -5.83
C ILE A 96 3.38 -12.20 -5.57
N ASN A 97 2.80 -12.24 -4.35
CA ASN A 97 1.86 -13.28 -3.93
C ASN A 97 0.42 -12.78 -4.09
N VAL A 98 -0.38 -13.52 -4.86
CA VAL A 98 -1.81 -13.20 -5.12
C VAL A 98 -2.69 -13.30 -3.86
N ASP A 99 -2.28 -14.05 -2.85
CA ASP A 99 -3.00 -14.22 -1.58
C ASP A 99 -2.46 -13.31 -0.46
N LYS A 100 -1.59 -12.34 -0.77
CA LYS A 100 -0.99 -11.45 0.24
C LYS A 100 -2.06 -10.75 1.08
N LEU A 101 -2.97 -10.05 0.45
CA LEU A 101 -4.04 -9.31 1.17
C LEU A 101 -4.97 -10.26 1.93
N LYS A 102 -5.32 -11.38 1.35
CA LYS A 102 -6.14 -12.42 2.00
C LYS A 102 -5.49 -12.94 3.29
N ASN A 103 -4.18 -13.22 3.23
CA ASN A 103 -3.44 -13.72 4.38
C ASN A 103 -3.30 -12.66 5.48
N GLU A 104 -3.05 -11.41 5.11
CA GLU A 104 -2.96 -10.28 6.06
C GLU A 104 -4.31 -10.02 6.74
N MET A 105 -5.41 -9.99 5.96
CA MET A 105 -6.75 -9.83 6.50
C MET A 105 -7.15 -10.96 7.45
N LYS A 106 -6.79 -12.21 7.13
CA LYS A 106 -7.00 -13.33 8.04
C LYS A 106 -6.30 -13.13 9.39
N GLN A 107 -5.07 -12.61 9.39
CA GLN A 107 -4.35 -12.34 10.64
C GLN A 107 -4.96 -11.19 11.43
N LEU A 108 -5.41 -10.12 10.76
CA LEU A 108 -6.08 -8.99 11.40
C LEU A 108 -7.38 -9.44 12.08
N LYS A 109 -8.22 -10.20 11.40
CA LYS A 109 -9.47 -10.73 11.96
C LYS A 109 -9.23 -11.62 13.18
N LEU A 110 -8.22 -12.48 13.16
CA LEU A 110 -7.85 -13.28 14.33
C LEU A 110 -7.39 -12.43 15.54
N LEU A 111 -6.82 -11.25 15.29
CA LEU A 111 -6.47 -10.31 16.36
C LEU A 111 -7.71 -9.61 16.91
N GLU A 112 -8.61 -9.17 16.03
CA GLU A 112 -9.87 -8.52 16.41
C GLU A 112 -10.79 -9.43 17.23
N GLU A 113 -10.90 -10.71 16.86
CA GLU A 113 -11.65 -11.72 17.63
C GLU A 113 -11.10 -11.87 19.07
N LYS A 114 -9.83 -11.56 19.28
CA LYS A 114 -9.18 -11.54 20.60
C LYS A 114 -9.24 -10.18 21.29
N GLY A 115 -9.98 -9.21 20.72
CA GLY A 115 -10.10 -7.84 21.24
C GLY A 115 -8.88 -6.96 21.02
N TYR A 116 -7.98 -7.31 20.08
CA TYR A 116 -6.80 -6.50 19.75
C TYR A 116 -7.00 -5.71 18.46
N GLN A 117 -6.49 -4.49 18.47
CA GLN A 117 -6.23 -3.73 17.23
C GLN A 117 -4.79 -3.99 16.77
N GLY A 118 -4.56 -4.16 15.49
CA GLY A 118 -3.25 -4.54 14.98
C GLY A 118 -2.92 -4.06 13.58
N LEU A 119 -1.67 -4.30 13.21
CA LEU A 119 -1.15 -4.13 11.87
C LEU A 119 -0.69 -5.50 11.37
N ALA A 120 -1.04 -5.84 10.14
CA ALA A 120 -0.42 -6.95 9.42
C ALA A 120 0.62 -6.39 8.45
N TYR A 121 1.74 -7.07 8.30
CA TYR A 121 2.78 -6.74 7.33
C TYR A 121 3.42 -8.01 6.77
N SER A 122 3.91 -7.90 5.55
CA SER A 122 4.61 -8.98 4.84
C SER A 122 6.08 -8.63 4.64
N THR A 123 6.89 -9.66 4.38
CA THR A 123 8.29 -9.47 4.02
C THR A 123 8.38 -8.81 2.64
N THR A 124 9.23 -7.79 2.53
CA THR A 124 9.59 -7.17 1.26
C THR A 124 10.87 -7.80 0.72
N VAL A 125 10.91 -8.04 -0.58
CA VAL A 125 12.12 -8.44 -1.30
C VAL A 125 12.50 -7.34 -2.29
N LEU A 126 13.79 -7.06 -2.44
CA LEU A 126 14.30 -6.18 -3.47
C LEU A 126 14.47 -6.96 -4.75
N VAL A 127 14.05 -6.38 -5.87
CA VAL A 127 14.25 -6.94 -7.21
C VAL A 127 14.91 -5.90 -8.11
N ASP A 128 15.70 -6.36 -9.09
CA ASP A 128 16.22 -5.51 -10.16
C ASP A 128 15.14 -5.20 -11.22
N GLU A 129 15.54 -4.48 -12.27
CA GLU A 129 14.63 -4.09 -13.36
C GLU A 129 14.04 -5.31 -14.11
N ASP A 130 14.76 -6.43 -14.12
CA ASP A 130 14.33 -7.70 -14.71
C ASP A 130 13.45 -8.55 -13.77
N GLY A 131 13.22 -8.09 -12.53
CA GLY A 131 12.43 -8.79 -11.51
C GLY A 131 13.20 -9.87 -10.76
N LYS A 132 14.53 -9.97 -10.91
CA LYS A 132 15.38 -10.90 -10.17
C LYS A 132 15.62 -10.41 -8.76
N VAL A 133 15.52 -11.31 -7.78
CA VAL A 133 15.71 -10.98 -6.36
C VAL A 133 17.16 -10.56 -6.11
N ILE A 134 17.34 -9.36 -5.58
CA ILE A 134 18.62 -8.84 -5.11
C ILE A 134 18.84 -9.27 -3.66
N PRO A 135 19.95 -9.99 -3.34
CA PRO A 135 20.25 -10.36 -1.98
C PRO A 135 20.44 -9.13 -1.08
N CYS A 136 19.51 -8.91 -0.14
CA CYS A 136 19.64 -7.84 0.84
C CYS A 136 20.24 -8.36 2.14
N ARG A 137 21.31 -7.74 2.65
CA ARG A 137 21.94 -8.10 3.95
C ARG A 137 20.98 -7.98 5.14
N ALA A 138 19.94 -7.14 5.04
CA ALA A 138 18.91 -6.98 6.06
C ALA A 138 18.06 -8.25 6.27
N ASN A 139 17.94 -9.11 5.27
CA ASN A 139 17.21 -10.38 5.36
C ASN A 139 17.92 -11.47 6.18
N ARG A 140 19.18 -11.26 6.62
CA ARG A 140 19.90 -12.23 7.45
C ARG A 140 19.40 -12.33 8.89
N ARG A 141 18.62 -11.37 9.37
CA ARG A 141 17.94 -11.44 10.68
C ARG A 141 16.48 -11.81 10.51
N ARG A 142 16.20 -13.03 10.02
CA ARG A 142 14.91 -13.69 10.25
C ARG A 142 14.73 -13.85 11.76
N ARG A 143 14.17 -12.84 12.43
CA ARG A 143 13.53 -13.09 13.71
C ARG A 143 12.31 -13.95 13.45
N LYS A 144 12.24 -15.12 14.11
CA LYS A 144 11.03 -15.92 14.24
C LYS A 144 9.86 -14.97 14.51
N ASN A 145 8.67 -15.28 13.99
CA ASN A 145 7.41 -14.57 14.20
C ASN A 145 7.19 -14.25 15.69
N GLU A 146 7.82 -13.20 16.17
CA GLU A 146 7.52 -12.63 17.48
C GLU A 146 6.44 -11.60 17.24
N PHE A 147 5.20 -11.91 17.68
CA PHE A 147 4.15 -10.92 17.82
C PHE A 147 4.69 -9.80 18.72
N MET A 148 4.90 -8.62 18.14
CA MET A 148 5.21 -7.44 18.93
C MET A 148 3.95 -7.07 19.69
N LYS A 149 3.91 -7.27 21.01
CA LYS A 149 2.80 -6.86 21.87
C LYS A 149 2.57 -5.35 21.73
N GLY A 150 1.31 -4.94 21.62
CA GLY A 150 0.80 -3.63 21.20
C GLY A 150 1.57 -2.37 21.61
N ASN A 151 2.15 -2.31 22.80
CA ASN A 151 2.94 -1.16 23.25
C ASN A 151 4.25 -0.92 22.47
N ARG A 152 4.85 -1.93 21.83
CA ARG A 152 6.04 -1.75 20.99
C ARG A 152 5.70 -1.19 19.61
N VAL A 153 4.61 -1.66 19.00
CA VAL A 153 4.12 -1.16 17.72
C VAL A 153 3.75 0.32 17.84
N LEU A 154 3.01 0.67 18.90
CA LEU A 154 2.61 2.05 19.17
C LEU A 154 3.82 2.97 19.44
N LYS A 155 4.82 2.51 20.19
CA LYS A 155 6.07 3.27 20.42
C LYS A 155 6.88 3.47 19.13
N THR A 156 6.92 2.49 18.23
CA THR A 156 7.61 2.61 16.95
C THR A 156 6.86 3.57 16.00
N LEU A 157 5.54 3.47 15.92
CA LEU A 157 4.70 4.38 15.14
C LEU A 157 4.74 5.82 15.69
N ILE A 158 4.71 6.01 17.01
CA ILE A 158 4.85 7.32 17.66
C ILE A 158 6.26 7.89 17.45
N SER A 159 7.31 7.06 17.44
CA SER A 159 8.68 7.48 17.11
C SER A 159 8.78 7.97 15.66
N LEU A 160 8.14 7.31 14.70
CA LEU A 160 8.06 7.74 13.31
C LEU A 160 7.19 9.00 13.15
N SER A 161 6.13 9.17 13.95
CA SER A 161 5.27 10.36 13.92
C SER A 161 5.89 11.58 14.61
N LYS A 162 6.75 11.39 15.61
CA LYS A 162 7.48 12.48 16.29
C LYS A 162 8.55 13.13 15.43
N GLN A 163 9.01 12.48 14.34
CA GLN A 163 9.94 13.08 13.39
C GLN A 163 9.28 14.06 12.41
N LYS A 164 7.94 14.12 12.35
CA LYS A 164 7.23 15.19 11.62
C LYS A 164 5.99 15.60 12.41
N ARG A 165 6.08 16.68 13.17
CA ARG A 165 4.89 17.44 13.54
C ARG A 165 4.29 17.95 12.23
N ILE A 166 3.13 17.42 11.88
CA ILE A 166 2.25 18.01 10.90
C ILE A 166 1.51 19.12 11.64
N PRO A 167 1.54 20.40 11.16
CA PRO A 167 0.74 21.46 11.72
C PRO A 167 -0.75 21.19 11.55
#